data_fc9afd299c7a2326d0f17b4d64a1d2d0
#
_entry.id   fc9afd299c7a2326d0f17b4d64a1d2d0
#
_cell.length_a   1.000
_cell.length_b   1.000
_cell.length_c   1.000
_cell.angle_alpha   90.00
_cell.angle_beta   90.00
_cell.angle_gamma   90.00
#
_symmetry.space_group_name_H-M   'P 1'
#
loop_
_entity.id
_entity.type
_entity.pdbx_description
1 polymer ?
#
loop_
_entity_poly.entity_id
_entity_poly.type
_entity_poly.pdbx_seq_one_letter_code
_entity_poly.pdbx_strand_id
1 'polypeptide(L)'
;MKRVTRSIASASVAVVALIGLLAGCSSPKARFYTLDPDNTVERASTATPVRVVVGPVTIPDLVDRPQIVTRVSANEVKVNEFARWAEPLKSEISQVIAADLRTMLGSDQVTVVDTGSNAMPAWRVRVDILSLYTEPAVAVSMDALWTIQPPGKQPAIAGRSVVREAVAGDGFEAIISAHNRALASVSRDIATSLRTPSGR
;
A
#
# COMPACT_ATOMS: atom_id res chain seq x y z
N MET A 1 -64.56 24.46 24.32
CA MET A 1 -63.99 23.26 23.67
C MET A 1 -63.02 23.60 22.53
N LYS A 2 -63.10 24.71 21.77
CA LYS A 2 -62.18 25.00 20.61
C LYS A 2 -60.72 25.36 20.98
N ARG A 3 -60.40 25.74 22.22
CA ARG A 3 -59.00 26.10 22.61
C ARG A 3 -58.14 24.88 22.94
N VAL A 4 -58.71 23.83 23.51
CA VAL A 4 -57.96 22.60 23.89
C VAL A 4 -57.49 21.79 22.67
N THR A 5 -58.31 21.70 21.64
CA THR A 5 -57.96 21.00 20.39
C THR A 5 -56.81 21.68 19.62
N ARG A 6 -56.68 23.01 19.69
CA ARG A 6 -55.56 23.72 19.07
C ARG A 6 -54.24 23.48 19.78
N SER A 7 -54.24 23.39 21.11
CA SER A 7 -53.00 23.11 21.87
C SER A 7 -52.47 21.69 21.65
N ILE A 8 -53.36 20.70 21.51
CA ILE A 8 -52.97 19.30 21.25
C ILE A 8 -52.37 19.17 19.83
N ALA A 9 -52.98 19.83 18.84
CA ALA A 9 -52.45 19.80 17.48
C ALA A 9 -51.05 20.44 17.37
N SER A 10 -50.81 21.55 18.07
CA SER A 10 -49.48 22.22 18.10
C SER A 10 -48.41 21.37 18.78
N ALA A 11 -48.76 20.67 19.87
CA ALA A 11 -47.83 19.78 20.58
C ALA A 11 -47.46 18.57 19.73
N SER A 12 -48.41 17.98 19.00
CA SER A 12 -48.14 16.85 18.10
C SER A 12 -47.20 17.23 16.94
N VAL A 13 -47.36 18.41 16.35
CA VAL A 13 -46.47 18.89 15.28
C VAL A 13 -45.05 19.12 15.81
N ALA A 14 -44.89 19.66 17.01
CA ALA A 14 -43.59 19.87 17.63
C ALA A 14 -42.86 18.57 17.96
N VAL A 15 -43.56 17.52 18.38
CA VAL A 15 -42.99 16.21 18.66
C VAL A 15 -42.53 15.51 17.36
N VAL A 16 -43.32 15.58 16.30
CA VAL A 16 -42.97 15.03 14.99
C VAL A 16 -41.76 15.75 14.40
N ALA A 17 -41.66 17.06 14.52
CA ALA A 17 -40.52 17.86 14.09
C ALA A 17 -39.25 17.51 14.89
N LEU A 18 -39.35 17.26 16.19
CA LEU A 18 -38.22 16.91 17.05
C LEU A 18 -37.70 15.49 16.73
N ILE A 19 -38.58 14.53 16.44
CA ILE A 19 -38.22 13.17 16.04
C ILE A 19 -37.52 13.18 14.65
N GLY A 20 -37.94 14.05 13.73
CA GLY A 20 -37.30 14.22 12.41
C GLY A 20 -35.86 14.75 12.50
N LEU A 21 -35.53 15.56 13.49
CA LEU A 21 -34.19 16.11 13.73
C LEU A 21 -33.19 15.06 14.30
N LEU A 22 -33.68 14.01 14.95
CA LEU A 22 -32.85 12.94 15.52
C LEU A 22 -32.49 11.83 14.54
N ALA A 23 -33.14 11.76 13.37
CA ALA A 23 -32.92 10.70 12.37
C ALA A 23 -31.73 10.96 11.42
N GLY A 24 -30.95 12.03 11.60
CA GLY A 24 -30.12 12.64 10.56
C GLY A 24 -28.64 12.34 10.54
N CYS A 25 -28.05 11.51 11.41
CA CYS A 25 -26.59 11.33 11.45
C CYS A 25 -26.15 9.87 11.28
N SER A 26 -26.38 9.29 10.10
CA SER A 26 -25.64 8.08 9.71
C SER A 26 -24.37 8.51 9.00
N SER A 27 -23.25 8.67 9.72
CA SER A 27 -21.94 8.87 9.10
C SER A 27 -21.51 7.61 8.37
N PRO A 28 -21.00 7.72 7.12
CA PRO A 28 -20.44 6.58 6.41
C PRO A 28 -19.30 5.94 7.22
N LYS A 29 -19.28 4.61 7.27
CA LYS A 29 -18.23 3.90 7.99
C LYS A 29 -16.94 3.87 7.15
N ALA A 30 -15.80 4.16 7.78
CA ALA A 30 -14.50 3.99 7.13
C ALA A 30 -14.23 2.49 6.89
N ARG A 31 -13.64 2.19 5.73
CA ARG A 31 -13.10 0.89 5.36
C ARG A 31 -11.58 0.98 5.39
N PHE A 32 -10.96 -0.06 5.92
CA PHE A 32 -9.51 -0.16 6.01
C PHE A 32 -9.02 -1.25 5.08
N TYR A 33 -7.92 -0.97 4.40
CA TYR A 33 -7.33 -1.83 3.39
C TYR A 33 -5.87 -2.08 3.74
N THR A 34 -5.38 -3.27 3.44
CA THR A 34 -3.99 -3.69 3.59
C THR A 34 -3.41 -4.06 2.23
N LEU A 35 -2.10 -3.95 2.09
CA LEU A 35 -1.36 -4.53 0.99
C LEU A 35 -0.95 -5.96 1.35
N ASP A 36 -1.02 -6.86 0.38
CA ASP A 36 -0.62 -8.25 0.53
C ASP A 36 0.37 -8.66 -0.58
N PRO A 37 1.25 -9.64 -0.34
CA PRO A 37 2.06 -10.23 -1.39
C PRO A 37 1.20 -10.77 -2.53
N ASP A 38 1.65 -10.62 -3.77
CA ASP A 38 0.91 -11.14 -4.92
C ASP A 38 1.00 -12.68 -4.97
N ASN A 39 -0.16 -13.33 -4.98
CA ASN A 39 -0.26 -14.79 -5.01
C ASN A 39 0.29 -15.43 -6.29
N THR A 40 0.53 -14.63 -7.35
CA THR A 40 1.11 -15.10 -8.61
C THR A 40 2.62 -15.10 -8.61
N VAL A 41 3.25 -14.65 -7.53
CA VAL A 41 4.72 -14.68 -7.37
C VAL A 41 5.20 -16.12 -7.28
N GLU A 42 6.00 -16.53 -8.26
CA GLU A 42 6.57 -17.88 -8.28
C GLU A 42 7.62 -18.05 -7.18
N ARG A 43 7.50 -19.15 -6.45
CA ARG A 43 8.51 -19.55 -5.47
C ARG A 43 9.77 -20.02 -6.21
N ALA A 44 10.93 -19.59 -5.73
CA ALA A 44 12.20 -20.08 -6.26
C ALA A 44 12.28 -21.60 -6.17
N SER A 45 12.67 -22.24 -7.28
CA SER A 45 12.96 -23.68 -7.32
C SER A 45 14.23 -24.04 -6.55
N THR A 46 15.16 -23.08 -6.44
CA THR A 46 16.41 -23.23 -5.69
C THR A 46 16.56 -22.06 -4.74
N ALA A 47 16.74 -22.35 -3.47
CA ALA A 47 16.95 -21.32 -2.44
C ALA A 47 18.27 -20.56 -2.68
N THR A 48 18.21 -19.24 -2.59
CA THR A 48 19.40 -18.39 -2.56
C THR A 48 19.72 -18.10 -1.09
N PRO A 49 20.83 -18.60 -0.54
CA PRO A 49 21.14 -18.46 0.88
C PRO A 49 21.64 -17.03 1.19
N VAL A 50 20.73 -16.08 1.14
CA VAL A 50 21.02 -14.66 1.39
C VAL A 50 20.20 -14.14 2.55
N ARG A 51 20.81 -13.30 3.40
CA ARG A 51 20.11 -12.50 4.37
C ARG A 51 19.87 -11.13 3.77
N VAL A 52 18.60 -10.69 3.74
CA VAL A 52 18.20 -9.40 3.16
C VAL A 52 17.42 -8.58 4.19
N VAL A 53 17.76 -7.31 4.32
CA VAL A 53 17.00 -6.34 5.12
C VAL A 53 16.41 -5.33 4.16
N VAL A 54 15.08 -5.26 4.11
CA VAL A 54 14.34 -4.33 3.25
C VAL A 54 14.01 -3.07 4.04
N GLY A 55 14.47 -1.95 3.54
CA GLY A 55 14.22 -0.62 4.09
C GLY A 55 15.51 0.22 4.23
N PRO A 56 15.34 1.53 4.37
CA PRO A 56 14.08 2.25 4.44
C PRO A 56 13.32 2.30 3.10
N VAL A 57 11.99 2.47 3.21
CA VAL A 57 11.11 2.80 2.07
C VAL A 57 10.67 4.25 2.21
N THR A 58 10.79 5.04 1.14
CA THR A 58 10.25 6.41 1.06
C THR A 58 9.14 6.47 -0.01
N ILE A 59 8.16 7.33 0.22
CA ILE A 59 7.03 7.55 -0.70
C ILE A 59 6.76 9.05 -0.82
N PRO A 60 6.09 9.51 -1.90
CA PRO A 60 5.69 10.90 -2.02
C PRO A 60 4.74 11.35 -0.89
N ASP A 61 4.90 12.57 -0.40
CA ASP A 61 4.07 13.17 0.65
C ASP A 61 2.57 13.15 0.33
N LEU A 62 2.23 13.21 -0.95
CA LEU A 62 0.85 13.14 -1.42
C LEU A 62 0.13 11.87 -0.96
N VAL A 63 0.83 10.73 -0.93
CA VAL A 63 0.27 9.42 -0.56
C VAL A 63 0.71 8.96 0.84
N ASP A 64 1.59 9.71 1.52
CA ASP A 64 2.02 9.42 2.90
C ASP A 64 0.97 9.88 3.92
N ARG A 65 -0.19 9.28 3.84
CA ARG A 65 -1.36 9.56 4.68
C ARG A 65 -2.24 8.33 4.85
N PRO A 66 -3.10 8.30 5.88
CA PRO A 66 -4.01 7.16 6.07
C PRO A 66 -5.04 6.98 4.94
N GLN A 67 -5.45 8.07 4.27
CA GLN A 67 -6.45 7.99 3.21
C GLN A 67 -5.84 7.48 1.90
N ILE A 68 -6.55 6.61 1.21
CA ILE A 68 -6.19 6.22 -0.15
C ILE A 68 -6.44 7.41 -1.08
N VAL A 69 -5.41 7.83 -1.80
CA VAL A 69 -5.48 8.91 -2.77
C VAL A 69 -5.65 8.33 -4.17
N THR A 70 -6.66 8.81 -4.89
CA THR A 70 -6.92 8.42 -6.28
C THR A 70 -6.83 9.62 -7.21
N ARG A 71 -6.35 9.41 -8.42
CA ARG A 71 -6.28 10.42 -9.46
C ARG A 71 -7.63 10.53 -10.18
N VAL A 72 -8.14 11.74 -10.33
CA VAL A 72 -9.39 12.06 -11.03
C VAL A 72 -9.08 12.54 -12.45
N SER A 73 -8.04 13.39 -12.58
CA SER A 73 -7.57 13.91 -13.86
C SER A 73 -6.05 14.14 -13.83
N ALA A 74 -5.49 14.72 -14.87
CA ALA A 74 -4.05 14.99 -14.93
C ALA A 74 -3.54 15.84 -13.74
N ASN A 75 -4.37 16.76 -13.23
CA ASN A 75 -3.99 17.72 -12.20
C ASN A 75 -4.89 17.68 -10.96
N GLU A 76 -5.79 16.69 -10.87
CA GLU A 76 -6.74 16.56 -9.77
C GLU A 76 -6.62 15.19 -9.11
N VAL A 77 -6.60 15.19 -7.78
CA VAL A 77 -6.63 13.99 -6.96
C VAL A 77 -7.78 14.06 -5.97
N LYS A 78 -8.30 12.90 -5.62
CA LYS A 78 -9.31 12.72 -4.58
C LYS A 78 -8.67 12.01 -3.38
N VAL A 79 -8.78 12.65 -2.23
CA VAL A 79 -8.48 12.03 -0.94
C VAL A 79 -9.73 11.30 -0.45
N ASN A 80 -9.68 9.99 -0.31
CA ASN A 80 -10.85 9.17 0.02
C ASN A 80 -11.00 9.03 1.54
N GLU A 81 -11.86 9.86 2.15
CA GLU A 81 -12.00 9.93 3.62
C GLU A 81 -12.43 8.62 4.27
N PHE A 82 -13.20 7.79 3.56
CA PHE A 82 -13.75 6.53 4.05
C PHE A 82 -13.05 5.28 3.51
N ALA A 83 -12.00 5.45 2.70
CA ALA A 83 -11.13 4.37 2.25
C ALA A 83 -9.70 4.67 2.72
N ARG A 84 -9.18 3.85 3.64
CA ARG A 84 -7.94 4.13 4.35
C ARG A 84 -7.02 2.93 4.39
N TRP A 85 -5.74 3.17 4.42
CA TRP A 85 -4.75 2.16 4.77
C TRP A 85 -4.91 1.77 6.24
N ALA A 86 -4.81 0.48 6.53
CA ALA A 86 -4.88 -0.03 7.90
C ALA A 86 -3.63 0.31 8.71
N GLU A 87 -2.47 0.36 8.04
CA GLU A 87 -1.18 0.73 8.59
C GLU A 87 -0.51 1.84 7.75
N PRO A 88 0.57 2.47 8.22
CA PRO A 88 1.34 3.41 7.41
C PRO A 88 1.81 2.76 6.10
N LEU A 89 1.47 3.35 4.96
CA LEU A 89 1.73 2.79 3.63
C LEU A 89 3.21 2.42 3.41
N LYS A 90 4.15 3.22 3.94
CA LYS A 90 5.60 2.90 3.91
C LYS A 90 5.92 1.56 4.57
N SER A 91 5.27 1.28 5.68
CA SER A 91 5.48 0.03 6.43
C SER A 91 4.91 -1.15 5.66
N GLU A 92 3.68 -1.03 5.14
CA GLU A 92 3.06 -2.09 4.33
C GLU A 92 3.88 -2.39 3.08
N ILE A 93 4.33 -1.38 2.33
CA ILE A 93 5.18 -1.57 1.16
C ILE A 93 6.46 -2.34 1.50
N SER A 94 7.13 -1.98 2.59
CA SER A 94 8.35 -2.69 3.00
C SER A 94 8.09 -4.14 3.38
N GLN A 95 6.96 -4.43 4.04
CA GLN A 95 6.55 -5.77 4.42
C GLN A 95 6.22 -6.63 3.20
N VAL A 96 5.47 -6.07 2.23
CA VAL A 96 5.11 -6.77 0.99
C VAL A 96 6.36 -7.09 0.17
N ILE A 97 7.24 -6.11 -0.06
CA ILE A 97 8.51 -6.36 -0.77
C ILE A 97 9.33 -7.45 -0.07
N ALA A 98 9.41 -7.42 1.26
CA ALA A 98 10.13 -8.45 2.00
C ALA A 98 9.48 -9.84 1.86
N ALA A 99 8.16 -9.92 1.83
CA ALA A 99 7.43 -11.17 1.64
C ALA A 99 7.59 -11.73 0.22
N ASP A 100 7.49 -10.87 -0.81
CA ASP A 100 7.74 -11.23 -2.19
C ASP A 100 9.18 -11.76 -2.38
N LEU A 101 10.16 -11.03 -1.84
CA LEU A 101 11.57 -11.44 -1.91
C LEU A 101 11.82 -12.77 -1.20
N ARG A 102 11.15 -13.05 -0.05
CA ARG A 102 11.22 -14.37 0.59
C ARG A 102 10.80 -15.48 -0.37
N THR A 103 9.68 -15.28 -1.02
CA THR A 103 9.13 -16.23 -1.99
C THR A 103 10.04 -16.38 -3.22
N MET A 104 10.42 -15.26 -3.81
CA MET A 104 11.25 -15.24 -5.03
C MET A 104 12.67 -15.77 -4.82
N LEU A 105 13.27 -15.54 -3.64
CA LEU A 105 14.63 -16.01 -3.32
C LEU A 105 14.65 -17.39 -2.65
N GLY A 106 13.48 -17.87 -2.20
CA GLY A 106 13.41 -19.08 -1.39
C GLY A 106 14.18 -18.95 -0.08
N SER A 107 14.26 -17.75 0.50
CA SER A 107 15.02 -17.46 1.71
C SER A 107 14.13 -16.92 2.82
N ASP A 108 14.08 -17.61 3.95
CA ASP A 108 13.36 -17.15 5.15
C ASP A 108 14.09 -15.99 5.87
N GLN A 109 15.29 -15.63 5.45
CA GLN A 109 16.13 -14.59 6.08
C GLN A 109 15.92 -13.20 5.43
N VAL A 110 14.74 -12.92 4.89
CA VAL A 110 14.36 -11.60 4.39
C VAL A 110 13.47 -10.92 5.44
N THR A 111 13.90 -9.77 5.96
CA THR A 111 13.22 -9.06 7.04
C THR A 111 13.14 -7.56 6.75
N VAL A 112 12.24 -6.85 7.43
CA VAL A 112 12.18 -5.38 7.40
C VAL A 112 12.90 -4.75 8.59
N VAL A 113 13.22 -5.54 9.60
CA VAL A 113 13.93 -5.11 10.81
C VAL A 113 15.28 -5.80 10.85
N ASP A 114 16.34 -5.02 11.04
CA ASP A 114 17.66 -5.58 11.30
C ASP A 114 17.72 -6.04 12.76
N THR A 115 17.52 -7.31 12.97
CA THR A 115 17.54 -7.91 14.32
C THR A 115 18.94 -7.98 14.94
N GLY A 116 19.97 -7.48 14.23
CA GLY A 116 21.33 -7.45 14.75
C GLY A 116 21.97 -8.83 15.01
N SER A 117 21.32 -9.92 14.60
CA SER A 117 21.93 -11.25 14.72
C SER A 117 23.10 -11.36 13.73
N ASN A 118 24.31 -11.29 14.25
CA ASN A 118 25.56 -11.12 13.51
C ASN A 118 26.07 -12.38 12.81
N ALA A 119 25.26 -13.43 12.72
CA ALA A 119 25.72 -14.71 12.16
C ALA A 119 25.98 -14.65 10.65
N MET A 120 25.24 -13.82 9.91
CA MET A 120 25.45 -13.64 8.48
C MET A 120 25.39 -12.16 8.08
N PRO A 121 26.33 -11.71 7.22
CA PRO A 121 26.27 -10.36 6.63
C PRO A 121 24.98 -10.17 5.81
N ALA A 122 24.31 -9.03 5.98
CA ALA A 122 23.04 -8.76 5.32
C ALA A 122 23.19 -7.86 4.10
N TRP A 123 22.47 -8.18 3.03
CA TRP A 123 22.19 -7.27 1.94
C TRP A 123 21.13 -6.26 2.39
N ARG A 124 21.31 -5.00 2.09
CA ARG A 124 20.35 -3.95 2.46
C ARG A 124 19.68 -3.41 1.20
N VAL A 125 18.37 -3.50 1.15
CA VAL A 125 17.55 -3.01 0.03
C VAL A 125 16.84 -1.75 0.47
N ARG A 126 17.18 -0.60 -0.12
CA ARG A 126 16.46 0.66 0.00
C ARG A 126 15.55 0.84 -1.20
N VAL A 127 14.35 1.37 -0.99
CA VAL A 127 13.39 1.67 -2.06
C VAL A 127 12.87 3.09 -1.90
N ASP A 128 13.00 3.90 -2.95
CA ASP A 128 12.50 5.26 -3.00
C ASP A 128 11.43 5.35 -4.10
N ILE A 129 10.16 5.39 -3.72
CA ILE A 129 9.04 5.55 -4.65
C ILE A 129 8.94 7.02 -5.03
N LEU A 130 9.26 7.33 -6.28
CA LEU A 130 9.24 8.68 -6.82
C LEU A 130 7.83 9.14 -7.16
N SER A 131 7.00 8.22 -7.65
CA SER A 131 5.60 8.48 -7.92
C SER A 131 4.75 7.24 -7.71
N LEU A 132 3.54 7.44 -7.20
CA LEU A 132 2.52 6.42 -7.04
C LEU A 132 1.17 7.04 -7.41
N TYR A 133 0.63 6.64 -8.55
CA TYR A 133 -0.64 7.12 -9.05
C TYR A 133 -1.64 5.99 -9.15
N THR A 134 -2.82 6.24 -8.60
CA THR A 134 -3.93 5.30 -8.60
C THR A 134 -5.08 5.90 -9.41
N GLU A 135 -5.34 5.36 -10.58
CA GLU A 135 -6.43 5.75 -11.47
C GLU A 135 -7.51 4.65 -11.40
N PRO A 136 -8.65 4.89 -10.71
CA PRO A 136 -9.71 3.88 -10.55
C PRO A 136 -10.20 3.35 -11.90
N ALA A 137 -10.44 2.04 -11.99
CA ALA A 137 -10.85 1.33 -13.20
C ALA A 137 -9.88 1.47 -14.40
N VAL A 138 -8.70 2.06 -14.21
CA VAL A 138 -7.69 2.24 -15.24
C VAL A 138 -6.40 1.51 -14.85
N ALA A 139 -5.60 2.10 -13.96
CA ALA A 139 -4.33 1.51 -13.58
C ALA A 139 -3.76 2.07 -12.26
N VAL A 140 -2.85 1.32 -11.68
CA VAL A 140 -1.84 1.79 -10.70
C VAL A 140 -0.53 1.95 -11.45
N SER A 141 0.07 3.15 -11.37
CA SER A 141 1.38 3.46 -11.93
C SER A 141 2.36 3.78 -10.83
N MET A 142 3.52 3.13 -10.85
CA MET A 142 4.57 3.30 -9.85
C MET A 142 5.91 3.50 -10.54
N ASP A 143 6.68 4.47 -10.05
CA ASP A 143 8.06 4.72 -10.42
C ASP A 143 8.91 4.62 -9.16
N ALA A 144 9.78 3.63 -9.08
CA ALA A 144 10.58 3.33 -7.90
C ALA A 144 12.07 3.23 -8.27
N LEU A 145 12.90 3.96 -7.53
CA LEU A 145 14.34 3.71 -7.48
C LEU A 145 14.63 2.72 -6.35
N TRP A 146 15.55 1.82 -6.58
CA TRP A 146 16.01 0.93 -5.53
C TRP A 146 17.53 0.80 -5.55
N THR A 147 18.07 0.60 -4.36
CA THR A 147 19.51 0.40 -4.17
C THR A 147 19.72 -0.82 -3.30
N ILE A 148 20.57 -1.71 -3.73
CA ILE A 148 21.00 -2.91 -3.00
C ILE A 148 22.44 -2.68 -2.56
N GLN A 149 22.66 -2.59 -1.25
CA GLN A 149 24.00 -2.53 -0.66
C GLN A 149 24.43 -3.94 -0.25
N PRO A 150 25.41 -4.53 -0.97
CA PRO A 150 26.00 -5.78 -0.54
C PRO A 150 26.69 -5.68 0.82
N PRO A 151 26.88 -6.80 1.54
CA PRO A 151 27.69 -6.79 2.74
C PRO A 151 29.16 -6.49 2.43
N GLY A 152 29.83 -5.86 3.38
CA GLY A 152 31.25 -5.49 3.24
C GLY A 152 31.47 -4.19 2.46
N LYS A 153 32.54 -4.14 1.65
CA LYS A 153 32.96 -2.93 0.91
C LYS A 153 32.63 -2.99 -0.59
N GLN A 154 31.74 -3.87 -0.98
CA GLN A 154 31.34 -3.96 -2.39
C GLN A 154 30.49 -2.75 -2.83
N PRO A 155 30.55 -2.35 -4.10
CA PRO A 155 29.74 -1.26 -4.61
C PRO A 155 28.26 -1.61 -4.55
N ALA A 156 27.44 -0.59 -4.30
CA ALA A 156 25.98 -0.73 -4.34
C ALA A 156 25.49 -1.00 -5.78
N ILE A 157 24.42 -1.77 -5.88
CA ILE A 157 23.70 -2.01 -7.13
C ILE A 157 22.47 -1.10 -7.09
N ALA A 158 22.27 -0.28 -8.13
CA ALA A 158 21.10 0.58 -8.23
C ALA A 158 20.27 0.21 -9.46
N GLY A 159 18.95 0.37 -9.34
CA GLY A 159 18.04 0.16 -10.45
C GLY A 159 16.79 1.01 -10.32
N ARG A 160 15.95 0.95 -11.34
CA ARG A 160 14.68 1.66 -11.44
C ARG A 160 13.64 0.73 -12.02
N SER A 161 12.47 0.71 -11.38
CA SER A 161 11.29 0.00 -11.86
C SER A 161 10.20 1.01 -12.20
N VAL A 162 9.73 1.00 -13.44
CA VAL A 162 8.60 1.80 -13.90
C VAL A 162 7.48 0.83 -14.26
N VAL A 163 6.44 0.83 -13.46
CA VAL A 163 5.38 -0.19 -13.50
C VAL A 163 4.04 0.47 -13.75
N ARG A 164 3.20 -0.18 -14.57
CA ARG A 164 1.81 0.18 -14.76
C ARG A 164 0.95 -1.08 -14.76
N GLU A 165 0.13 -1.24 -13.74
CA GLU A 165 -0.75 -2.41 -13.55
C GLU A 165 -2.21 -2.01 -13.75
N ALA A 166 -2.91 -2.72 -14.62
CA ALA A 166 -4.31 -2.46 -14.87
C ALA A 166 -5.18 -2.75 -13.62
N VAL A 167 -6.13 -1.87 -13.34
CA VAL A 167 -7.16 -2.11 -12.34
C VAL A 167 -8.29 -2.93 -12.99
N ALA A 168 -8.33 -4.23 -12.69
CA ALA A 168 -9.31 -5.16 -13.25
C ALA A 168 -10.54 -5.23 -12.35
N GLY A 169 -11.54 -4.41 -12.63
CA GLY A 169 -12.80 -4.33 -11.87
C GLY A 169 -13.00 -3.00 -11.16
N ASP A 170 -14.08 -2.95 -10.39
CA ASP A 170 -14.49 -1.74 -9.69
C ASP A 170 -14.13 -1.78 -8.19
N GLY A 171 -14.05 -0.59 -7.61
CA GLY A 171 -13.86 -0.41 -6.18
C GLY A 171 -12.41 -0.56 -5.69
N PHE A 172 -12.25 -0.46 -4.37
CA PHE A 172 -10.91 -0.42 -3.75
C PHE A 172 -10.23 -1.78 -3.75
N GLU A 173 -10.95 -2.90 -3.71
CA GLU A 173 -10.36 -4.25 -3.79
C GLU A 173 -9.57 -4.45 -5.10
N ALA A 174 -10.13 -4.01 -6.24
CA ALA A 174 -9.46 -4.06 -7.52
C ALA A 174 -8.23 -3.14 -7.56
N ILE A 175 -8.32 -1.97 -6.93
CA ILE A 175 -7.21 -1.02 -6.77
C ILE A 175 -6.09 -1.66 -5.95
N ILE A 176 -6.40 -2.25 -4.78
CA ILE A 176 -5.40 -2.89 -3.92
C ILE A 176 -4.71 -4.04 -4.66
N SER A 177 -5.47 -4.88 -5.36
CA SER A 177 -4.89 -5.96 -6.16
C SER A 177 -3.91 -5.45 -7.22
N ALA A 178 -4.17 -4.29 -7.84
CA ALA A 178 -3.24 -3.67 -8.78
C ALA A 178 -1.98 -3.12 -8.07
N HIS A 179 -2.10 -2.57 -6.85
CA HIS A 179 -0.94 -2.19 -6.05
C HIS A 179 -0.06 -3.40 -5.71
N ASN A 180 -0.67 -4.52 -5.31
CA ASN A 180 0.05 -5.75 -4.98
C ASN A 180 0.87 -6.25 -6.19
N ARG A 181 0.27 -6.28 -7.40
CA ARG A 181 0.99 -6.64 -8.63
C ARG A 181 2.10 -5.65 -8.98
N ALA A 182 1.88 -4.35 -8.78
CA ALA A 182 2.91 -3.35 -9.01
C ALA A 182 4.12 -3.55 -8.09
N LEU A 183 3.88 -3.83 -6.80
CA LEU A 183 4.94 -4.14 -5.85
C LEU A 183 5.65 -5.45 -6.19
N ALA A 184 4.92 -6.49 -6.60
CA ALA A 184 5.51 -7.74 -7.06
C ALA A 184 6.43 -7.55 -8.27
N SER A 185 6.11 -6.62 -9.17
CA SER A 185 6.97 -6.28 -10.30
C SER A 185 8.26 -5.60 -9.85
N VAL A 186 8.21 -4.64 -8.91
CA VAL A 186 9.39 -4.03 -8.29
C VAL A 186 10.23 -5.09 -7.56
N SER A 187 9.58 -5.95 -6.78
CA SER A 187 10.23 -7.05 -6.04
C SER A 187 10.96 -8.03 -6.97
N ARG A 188 10.40 -8.29 -8.16
CA ARG A 188 11.02 -9.17 -9.19
C ARG A 188 12.31 -8.56 -9.74
N ASP A 189 12.34 -7.28 -10.02
CA ASP A 189 13.55 -6.58 -10.49
C ASP A 189 14.66 -6.64 -9.43
N ILE A 190 14.30 -6.37 -8.17
CA ILE A 190 15.21 -6.47 -7.02
C ILE A 190 15.72 -7.92 -6.86
N ALA A 191 14.84 -8.92 -6.90
CA ALA A 191 15.21 -10.33 -6.76
C ALA A 191 16.15 -10.78 -7.87
N THR A 192 15.92 -10.33 -9.11
CA THR A 192 16.79 -10.61 -10.25
C THR A 192 18.20 -10.07 -10.01
N SER A 193 18.30 -8.86 -9.52
CA SER A 193 19.60 -8.22 -9.20
C SER A 193 20.31 -8.88 -8.01
N LEU A 194 19.57 -9.41 -7.03
CA LEU A 194 20.14 -10.17 -5.91
C LEU A 194 20.68 -11.55 -6.33
N ARG A 195 20.07 -12.17 -7.35
CA ARG A 195 20.53 -13.48 -7.90
C ARG A 195 21.71 -13.35 -8.83
N THR A 196 21.86 -12.21 -9.50
CA THR A 196 22.95 -11.95 -10.45
C THR A 196 23.84 -10.86 -9.84
N PRO A 197 24.71 -11.18 -8.87
CA PRO A 197 25.61 -10.19 -8.34
C PRO A 197 26.50 -9.70 -9.48
N SER A 198 26.36 -8.41 -9.84
CA SER A 198 27.27 -7.75 -10.80
C SER A 198 28.67 -7.71 -10.20
N GLY A 199 29.47 -8.68 -10.55
CA GLY A 199 30.82 -8.85 -10.00
C GLY A 199 31.68 -9.76 -10.84
N ARG A 200 32.05 -9.29 -12.01
CA ARG A 200 33.35 -9.60 -12.61
C ARG A 200 33.95 -8.37 -13.20
#